data_93c3373158ea5e5ef36b0271376c32b4
#
_entry.id   93c3373158ea5e5ef36b0271376c32b4
#
_cell.length_a   1.000
_cell.length_b   1.000
_cell.length_c   1.000
_cell.angle_alpha   90.00
_cell.angle_beta   90.00
_cell.angle_gamma   90.00
#
_symmetry.space_group_name_H-M   'P 1'
#
loop_
_entity.id
_entity.type
_entity.pdbx_description
1 polymer ?
#
loop_
_entity_poly.entity_id
_entity_poly.type
_entity_poly.pdbx_seq_one_letter_code
_entity_poly.pdbx_strand_id
1 'polypeptide(L)'
;YSLSAGGPIISPKVDCMVLTPICAHSLQHRPTVVQGSAQIRLLLGSDAPQSACLQVDGQTYAQLDDGAVVEISRADRTLQLIRTSDQPFFNLVREKLTEWTR
;
A
#
# COMPACT_ATOMS: atom_id res chain seq x y z
N TYR A 1 -6.13 -3.79 -0.40
CA TYR A 1 -5.07 -4.80 -0.14
C TYR A 1 -4.35 -4.54 1.18
N SER A 2 -3.93 -3.30 1.45
CA SER A 2 -3.26 -2.94 2.71
C SER A 2 -4.12 -3.26 3.93
N LEU A 3 -5.41 -2.93 3.90
CA LEU A 3 -6.34 -3.20 4.98
C LEU A 3 -6.45 -4.72 5.26
N SER A 4 -6.58 -5.53 4.21
CA SER A 4 -6.64 -6.99 4.33
C SER A 4 -5.35 -7.60 4.88
N ALA A 5 -4.21 -6.96 4.66
CA ALA A 5 -2.90 -7.37 5.17
C ALA A 5 -2.61 -6.83 6.60
N GLY A 6 -3.58 -6.18 7.24
CA GLY A 6 -3.43 -5.63 8.58
C GLY A 6 -2.95 -4.17 8.61
N GLY A 7 -3.01 -3.48 7.48
CA GLY A 7 -2.72 -2.05 7.42
C GLY A 7 -3.82 -1.21 8.10
N PRO A 8 -3.51 0.02 8.50
CA PRO A 8 -4.46 0.90 9.18
C PRO A 8 -5.52 1.46 8.24
N ILE A 9 -6.65 1.83 8.80
CA ILE A 9 -7.64 2.68 8.14
C ILE A 9 -7.10 4.11 8.17
N ILE A 10 -7.00 4.75 7.01
CA ILE A 10 -6.49 6.11 6.88
C ILE A 10 -7.57 7.03 6.33
N SER A 11 -7.78 8.15 6.99
CA SER A 11 -8.68 9.19 6.49
C SER A 11 -8.20 9.66 5.10
N PRO A 12 -9.09 9.81 4.12
CA PRO A 12 -8.72 10.29 2.78
C PRO A 12 -8.21 11.74 2.77
N LYS A 13 -8.35 12.46 3.88
CA LYS A 13 -7.81 13.83 4.03
C LYS A 13 -6.33 13.86 4.43
N VAL A 14 -5.78 12.71 4.83
CA VAL A 14 -4.37 12.61 5.25
C VAL A 14 -3.50 12.35 4.04
N ASP A 15 -2.51 13.20 3.84
CA ASP A 15 -1.53 13.06 2.78
C ASP A 15 -0.37 12.15 3.22
N CYS A 16 -0.46 10.89 2.86
CA CYS A 16 0.52 9.88 3.30
C CYS A 16 0.65 8.73 2.30
N MET A 17 1.70 7.94 2.49
CA MET A 17 1.86 6.62 1.91
C MET A 17 1.92 5.57 3.01
N VAL A 18 1.42 4.38 2.74
CA VAL A 18 1.41 3.26 3.69
C VAL A 18 2.22 2.11 3.11
N LEU A 19 3.18 1.62 3.89
CA LEU A 19 3.91 0.39 3.58
C LEU A 19 3.37 -0.71 4.48
N THR A 20 2.79 -1.73 3.89
CA THR A 20 2.20 -2.85 4.63
C THR A 20 2.90 -4.14 4.27
N PRO A 21 3.75 -4.69 5.14
CA PRO A 21 4.35 -6.02 4.92
C PRO A 21 3.27 -7.09 4.87
N ILE A 22 3.38 -8.01 3.92
CA ILE A 22 2.46 -9.14 3.76
C ILE A 22 3.26 -10.42 4.03
N CYS A 23 2.75 -11.25 4.95
CA CYS A 23 3.40 -12.52 5.34
C CYS A 23 4.87 -12.35 5.77
N ALA A 24 5.16 -11.28 6.50
CA ALA A 24 6.52 -11.02 6.98
C ALA A 24 6.98 -12.10 7.96
N HIS A 25 8.22 -12.59 7.78
CA HIS A 25 8.82 -13.60 8.65
C HIS A 25 9.22 -13.09 10.03
N SER A 26 9.30 -11.77 10.21
CA SER A 26 9.68 -11.13 11.46
C SER A 26 8.51 -10.37 12.07
N LEU A 27 8.30 -10.55 13.38
CA LEU A 27 7.33 -9.80 14.17
C LEU A 27 7.67 -8.30 14.28
N GLN A 28 8.86 -7.91 13.87
CA GLN A 28 9.30 -6.51 13.86
C GLN A 28 8.76 -5.72 12.68
N HIS A 29 8.32 -6.40 11.63
CA HIS A 29 7.74 -5.74 10.46
C HIS A 29 6.32 -5.30 10.75
N ARG A 30 6.14 -3.99 10.83
CA ARG A 30 4.84 -3.35 11.08
C ARG A 30 4.43 -2.49 9.89
N PRO A 31 3.13 -2.34 9.65
CA PRO A 31 2.66 -1.32 8.72
C PRO A 31 3.19 0.04 9.14
N THR A 32 3.77 0.75 8.19
CA THR A 32 4.40 2.06 8.42
C THR A 32 3.74 3.12 7.59
N VAL A 33 3.38 4.23 8.20
CA VAL A 33 2.81 5.39 7.53
C VAL A 33 3.88 6.45 7.40
N VAL A 34 4.10 6.94 6.20
CA VAL A 34 5.04 8.03 5.92
C VAL A 34 4.32 9.18 5.23
N GLN A 35 4.86 10.39 5.34
CA GLN A 35 4.29 11.56 4.66
C GLN A 35 4.25 11.36 3.14
N GLY A 36 3.26 11.94 2.48
CA GLY A 36 3.07 11.79 1.03
C GLY A 36 4.21 12.34 0.17
N SER A 37 5.01 13.27 0.70
CA SER A 37 6.20 13.81 0.04
C SER A 37 7.46 12.97 0.24
N ALA A 38 7.39 11.86 0.99
CA ALA A 38 8.54 10.99 1.21
C ALA A 38 8.99 10.30 -0.09
N GLN A 39 10.26 10.01 -0.16
CA GLN A 39 10.83 9.11 -1.16
C GLN A 39 11.17 7.79 -0.48
N ILE A 40 10.61 6.71 -1.00
CA ILE A 40 10.82 5.37 -0.46
C ILE A 40 11.73 4.61 -1.40
N ARG A 41 12.71 3.96 -0.84
CA ARG A 41 13.64 3.11 -1.59
C ARG A 41 13.61 1.70 -1.02
N LEU A 42 13.23 0.74 -1.85
CA LEU A 42 13.20 -0.67 -1.52
C LEU A 42 14.39 -1.33 -2.22
N LEU A 43 15.22 -2.00 -1.44
CA LEU A 43 16.34 -2.78 -1.95
C LEU A 43 16.01 -4.27 -1.81
N LEU A 44 16.09 -5.00 -2.91
CA LEU A 44 15.98 -6.45 -2.90
C LEU A 44 17.32 -7.04 -2.44
N GLY A 45 17.32 -7.64 -1.26
CA GLY A 45 18.53 -8.23 -0.68
C GLY A 45 18.89 -9.59 -1.28
N SER A 46 20.14 -9.99 -1.08
CA SER A 46 20.70 -11.26 -1.58
C SER A 46 20.04 -12.52 -1.01
N ASP A 47 19.35 -12.39 0.13
CA ASP A 47 18.59 -13.50 0.73
C ASP A 47 17.15 -13.60 0.19
N ALA A 48 16.80 -12.74 -0.76
CA ALA A 48 15.50 -12.77 -1.39
C ALA A 48 15.33 -14.04 -2.24
N PRO A 49 14.10 -14.57 -2.37
CA PRO A 49 13.84 -15.67 -3.28
C PRO A 49 14.29 -15.32 -4.69
N GLN A 50 14.75 -16.34 -5.43
CA GLN A 50 15.39 -16.19 -6.75
C GLN A 50 14.54 -15.46 -7.81
N SER A 51 13.26 -15.24 -7.54
CA SER A 51 12.37 -14.50 -8.42
C SER A 51 11.45 -13.61 -7.58
N ALA A 52 11.58 -12.31 -7.74
CA ALA A 52 10.64 -11.32 -7.25
C ALA A 52 10.05 -10.53 -8.42
N CYS A 53 8.83 -10.08 -8.29
CA CYS A 53 8.23 -9.22 -9.30
C CYS A 53 7.58 -7.99 -8.65
N LEU A 54 7.66 -6.88 -9.36
CA LEU A 54 6.93 -5.68 -9.04
C LEU A 54 5.57 -5.72 -9.74
N GLN A 55 4.51 -5.54 -8.98
CA GLN A 55 3.16 -5.38 -9.50
C GLN A 55 2.62 -4.00 -9.17
N VAL A 56 1.89 -3.44 -10.08
CA VAL A 56 1.18 -2.16 -9.91
C VAL A 56 -0.30 -2.42 -10.20
N ASP A 57 -1.17 -2.12 -9.26
CA ASP A 57 -2.62 -2.36 -9.36
C ASP A 57 -2.97 -3.80 -9.81
N GLY A 58 -2.25 -4.78 -9.27
CA GLY A 58 -2.46 -6.19 -9.57
C GLY A 58 -1.86 -6.68 -10.89
N GLN A 59 -1.21 -5.82 -11.66
CA GLN A 59 -0.57 -6.18 -12.92
C GLN A 59 0.95 -6.23 -12.76
N THR A 60 1.58 -7.24 -13.35
CA THR A 60 3.04 -7.36 -13.34
C THR A 60 3.66 -6.23 -14.16
N TYR A 61 4.50 -5.45 -13.51
CA TYR A 61 5.22 -4.34 -14.11
C TYR A 61 6.65 -4.73 -14.50
N ALA A 62 7.37 -5.40 -13.62
CA ALA A 62 8.75 -5.80 -13.85
C ALA A 62 9.12 -7.06 -13.03
N GLN A 63 10.00 -7.88 -13.59
CA GLN A 63 10.72 -8.88 -12.82
C GLN A 63 11.93 -8.22 -12.16
N LEU A 64 12.20 -8.62 -10.92
CA LEU A 64 13.27 -8.03 -10.12
C LEU A 64 14.35 -9.07 -9.83
N ASP A 65 15.59 -8.73 -10.14
CA ASP A 65 16.76 -9.51 -9.84
C ASP A 65 17.37 -9.12 -8.49
N ASP A 66 18.33 -9.91 -8.03
CA ASP A 66 19.10 -9.60 -6.82
C ASP A 66 19.76 -8.22 -6.93
N GLY A 67 19.69 -7.45 -5.87
CA GLY A 67 20.18 -6.09 -5.84
C GLY A 67 19.32 -5.04 -6.53
N ALA A 68 18.15 -5.43 -7.07
CA ALA A 68 17.20 -4.48 -7.65
C ALA A 68 16.75 -3.42 -6.63
N VAL A 69 16.60 -2.20 -7.11
CA VAL A 69 16.13 -1.08 -6.32
C VAL A 69 14.80 -0.59 -6.88
N VAL A 70 13.79 -0.47 -6.04
CA VAL A 70 12.50 0.14 -6.38
C VAL A 70 12.40 1.46 -5.65
N GLU A 71 12.25 2.54 -6.40
CA GLU A 71 12.03 3.88 -5.84
C GLU A 71 10.57 4.28 -6.01
N ILE A 72 9.96 4.73 -4.91
CA ILE A 72 8.56 5.12 -4.85
C ILE A 72 8.48 6.56 -4.40
N SER A 73 7.79 7.37 -5.19
CA SER A 73 7.52 8.77 -4.88
C SER A 73 6.13 9.15 -5.37
N ARG A 74 5.62 10.27 -4.86
CA ARG A 74 4.36 10.80 -5.34
C ARG A 74 4.46 11.19 -6.81
N ALA A 75 3.45 10.86 -7.60
CA ALA A 75 3.32 11.35 -8.97
C ALA A 75 2.99 12.85 -9.00
N ASP A 76 3.45 13.53 -10.06
CA ASP A 76 3.13 14.95 -10.28
C ASP A 76 1.67 15.19 -10.68
N ARG A 77 0.96 14.12 -11.03
CA ARG A 77 -0.44 14.16 -11.47
C ARG A 77 -1.33 13.47 -10.46
N THR A 78 -2.54 13.98 -10.33
CA THR A 78 -3.59 13.41 -9.48
C THR A 78 -4.71 12.83 -10.33
N LEU A 79 -5.30 11.75 -9.86
CA LEU A 79 -6.55 11.22 -10.39
C LEU A 79 -7.72 11.89 -9.66
N GLN A 80 -8.68 12.40 -10.42
CA GLN A 80 -9.91 12.94 -9.86
C GLN A 80 -10.99 11.86 -9.85
N LEU A 81 -11.52 11.58 -8.67
CA LEU A 81 -12.63 10.64 -8.48
C LEU A 81 -13.94 11.42 -8.28
N ILE A 82 -14.96 11.02 -9.02
CA ILE A 82 -16.31 11.58 -8.86
C ILE A 82 -16.99 10.87 -7.70
N ARG A 83 -17.45 11.63 -6.72
CA ARG A 83 -18.27 11.12 -5.62
C ARG A 83 -19.74 11.40 -5.94
N THR A 84 -20.54 10.35 -5.86
CA THR A 84 -22.00 10.45 -6.09
C THR A 84 -22.81 10.47 -4.80
N SER A 85 -22.14 10.38 -3.66
CA SER A 85 -22.75 10.36 -2.33
C SER A 85 -21.96 11.24 -1.36
N ASP A 86 -22.68 11.96 -0.50
CA ASP A 86 -22.09 12.78 0.59
C ASP A 86 -21.86 11.97 1.87
N GLN A 87 -21.95 10.65 1.81
CA GLN A 87 -21.77 9.80 2.98
C GLN A 87 -20.39 10.00 3.60
N PRO A 88 -20.31 10.24 4.92
CA PRO A 88 -19.03 10.37 5.61
C PRO A 88 -18.17 9.12 5.49
N PHE A 89 -16.87 9.30 5.29
CA PHE A 89 -15.92 8.20 5.07
C PHE A 89 -16.01 7.10 6.13
N PHE A 90 -16.03 7.46 7.41
CA PHE A 90 -16.05 6.46 8.49
C PHE A 90 -17.37 5.69 8.60
N ASN A 91 -18.47 6.28 8.17
CA ASN A 91 -19.74 5.55 8.05
C ASN A 91 -19.66 4.49 6.95
N LEU A 92 -19.11 4.87 5.80
CA LEU A 92 -18.88 3.94 4.69
C LEU A 92 -17.95 2.79 5.10
N VAL A 93 -16.86 3.09 5.80
CA VAL A 93 -15.94 2.05 6.32
C VAL A 93 -16.67 1.08 7.23
N ARG A 94 -17.50 1.56 8.16
CA ARG A 94 -18.27 0.73 9.08
C ARG A 94 -19.22 -0.21 8.33
N GLU A 95 -19.95 0.31 7.37
CA GLU A 95 -20.88 -0.50 6.55
C GLU A 95 -20.12 -1.59 5.81
N LYS A 96 -19.06 -1.26 5.10
CA LYS A 96 -18.25 -2.21 4.34
C LYS A 96 -17.63 -3.30 5.20
N LEU A 97 -17.06 -2.95 6.34
CA LEU A 97 -16.49 -3.94 7.27
C LEU A 97 -17.57 -4.86 7.86
N THR A 98 -18.77 -4.36 8.10
CA THR A 98 -19.89 -5.19 8.59
C THR A 98 -20.38 -6.17 7.51
N GLU A 99 -20.41 -5.76 6.26
CA GLU A 99 -20.77 -6.63 5.15
C GLU A 99 -19.77 -7.79 4.98
N TRP A 100 -18.49 -7.57 5.25
CA TRP A 100 -17.46 -8.59 5.13
C TRP A 100 -17.42 -9.60 6.28
N THR A 101 -18.04 -9.30 7.41
CA THR A 101 -18.11 -10.20 8.56
C THR A 101 -19.33 -11.13 8.53
N ARG A 102 -20.18 -11.00 7.53
CA ARG A 102 -21.33 -11.88 7.29
C ARG A 102 -20.97 -12.95 6.26
#